data_ec80a89cbe1b3678b0afd99b5a4eaf32
#
_entry.id   ec80a89cbe1b3678b0afd99b5a4eaf32
#
_cell.length_a   1.000
_cell.length_b   1.000
_cell.length_c   1.000
_cell.angle_alpha   90.00
_cell.angle_beta   90.00
_cell.angle_gamma   90.00
#
_symmetry.space_group_name_H-M   'P 1'
#
loop_
_entity.id
_entity.type
_entity.pdbx_description
1 polymer ?
#
loop_
_entity_poly.entity_id
_entity_poly.type
_entity_poly.pdbx_seq_one_letter_code
_entity_poly.pdbx_strand_id
1 'polypeptide(L)'
;MTTDTPHAAGTPLPDATLDTVLADPALLLRADRAQIRGQLSSSPRATAAAEDGRVVFRQAEAIFGGAPVVRAEFASWLHFAATVLGRAGYAERIAAAEPGMPWRTEWAWWRPVGHHTAHPNLSGDSGAQAYVHEGREVLEVSGLWCSRRWFDLASGAPVAAPPAGTAQPLRADDGDLPWLFGTEDEDPALAVPPTWEEPEPLDAGGRYLLQEARGVAVLRADAAIRKGWPTGGASYASAEDGSPGGLDSPEEDGPLTAARMDDTFGPGGVRRIPEDGLPAALEHAPTRTFLREVGLPAWWAGGVVSFTAAETLRPLPDDPELLVLGVFELCHAETGTVCVHRTTGEIRLLHTEGDTTHPHFFFSRDAETFTVFLESLRRYMGASWDPYPEEAGAAYDYEFRMAELDPRALDEEAPSREIWGHLFATITELGVYGY
;
A
#
# COMPACT_ATOMS: atom_id res chain seq x y z
N MET A 1 31.45 18.47 -30.00
CA MET A 1 30.99 17.18 -29.50
C MET A 1 31.65 16.96 -28.15
N THR A 2 31.07 17.51 -27.12
CA THR A 2 31.48 17.30 -25.73
C THR A 2 30.52 16.23 -25.20
N THR A 3 31.05 15.06 -24.96
CA THR A 3 30.37 13.97 -24.28
C THR A 3 30.16 14.40 -22.83
N ASP A 4 29.01 14.96 -22.51
CA ASP A 4 28.58 15.13 -21.13
C ASP A 4 28.38 13.75 -20.52
N THR A 5 29.28 13.40 -19.65
CA THR A 5 29.23 12.19 -18.84
C THR A 5 28.06 12.31 -17.87
N PRO A 6 27.11 11.36 -17.80
CA PRO A 6 25.98 11.42 -16.90
C PRO A 6 26.36 10.95 -15.49
N HIS A 7 27.31 11.60 -14.85
CA HIS A 7 27.61 11.41 -13.43
C HIS A 7 28.30 12.64 -12.88
N ALA A 8 27.51 13.66 -12.60
CA ALA A 8 27.93 14.56 -11.54
C ALA A 8 27.69 13.79 -10.23
N ALA A 9 28.72 13.17 -9.67
CA ALA A 9 28.71 12.78 -8.27
C ALA A 9 28.17 13.97 -7.47
N GLY A 10 27.12 13.75 -6.71
CA GLY A 10 26.53 14.80 -5.87
C GLY A 10 27.63 15.44 -5.05
N THR A 11 27.50 16.70 -4.78
CA THR A 11 28.48 17.42 -3.93
C THR A 11 28.52 16.70 -2.58
N PRO A 12 29.72 16.39 -2.03
CA PRO A 12 29.81 15.83 -0.68
C PRO A 12 28.95 16.68 0.26
N LEU A 13 28.25 16.03 1.21
CA LEU A 13 27.46 16.75 2.20
C LEU A 13 28.30 17.91 2.72
N PRO A 14 27.88 19.16 2.56
CA PRO A 14 28.57 20.29 3.17
C PRO A 14 28.61 20.06 4.68
N ASP A 15 29.32 20.87 5.45
CA ASP A 15 29.34 20.82 6.93
C ASP A 15 27.93 20.93 7.57
N ALA A 16 26.89 20.90 6.76
CA ALA A 16 25.49 20.82 7.14
C ALA A 16 25.14 19.43 7.71
N THR A 17 24.45 19.39 8.83
CA THR A 17 23.97 18.14 9.41
C THR A 17 22.95 17.49 8.49
N LEU A 18 22.79 16.16 8.56
CA LEU A 18 21.77 15.41 7.82
C LEU A 18 20.38 16.05 7.96
N ASP A 19 20.02 16.47 9.18
CA ASP A 19 18.73 17.12 9.45
C ASP A 19 18.56 18.44 8.68
N THR A 20 19.63 19.24 8.54
CA THR A 20 19.57 20.47 7.75
C THR A 20 19.33 20.17 6.27
N VAL A 21 19.98 19.13 5.74
CA VAL A 21 19.79 18.69 4.35
C VAL A 21 18.37 18.17 4.12
N LEU A 22 17.86 17.35 5.01
CA LEU A 22 16.50 16.80 4.90
C LEU A 22 15.41 17.86 5.08
N ALA A 23 15.64 18.88 5.90
CA ALA A 23 14.69 19.96 6.10
C ALA A 23 14.55 20.89 4.87
N ASP A 24 15.58 20.98 4.03
CA ASP A 24 15.62 21.86 2.87
C ASP A 24 15.73 21.09 1.54
N PRO A 25 14.63 21.01 0.74
CA PRO A 25 14.65 20.34 -0.56
C PRO A 25 15.76 20.81 -1.52
N ALA A 26 16.15 22.11 -1.45
CA ALA A 26 17.20 22.62 -2.32
C ALA A 26 18.57 22.05 -1.96
N LEU A 27 18.83 21.80 -0.68
CA LEU A 27 20.03 21.10 -0.22
C LEU A 27 19.95 19.60 -0.52
N LEU A 28 18.79 18.99 -0.27
CA LEU A 28 18.55 17.57 -0.52
C LEU A 28 18.81 17.19 -1.98
N LEU A 29 18.31 17.98 -2.92
CA LEU A 29 18.47 17.75 -4.36
C LEU A 29 19.91 17.93 -4.86
N ARG A 30 20.80 18.54 -4.08
CA ARG A 30 22.23 18.74 -4.42
C ARG A 30 23.14 17.74 -3.72
N ALA A 31 22.64 17.11 -2.67
CA ALA A 31 23.43 16.19 -1.86
C ALA A 31 23.63 14.85 -2.56
N ASP A 32 24.67 14.12 -2.17
CA ASP A 32 24.91 12.77 -2.62
C ASP A 32 23.89 11.82 -2.00
N ARG A 33 23.06 11.19 -2.83
CA ARG A 33 21.99 10.28 -2.41
C ARG A 33 22.51 9.06 -1.65
N ALA A 34 23.65 8.51 -2.08
CA ALA A 34 24.25 7.35 -1.42
C ALA A 34 24.74 7.69 0.00
N GLN A 35 25.30 8.89 0.19
CA GLN A 35 25.69 9.37 1.52
C GLN A 35 24.46 9.57 2.42
N ILE A 36 23.37 10.14 1.89
CA ILE A 36 22.13 10.31 2.65
C ILE A 36 21.58 8.94 3.08
N ARG A 37 21.50 7.96 2.17
CA ARG A 37 21.07 6.60 2.50
C ARG A 37 21.91 6.00 3.63
N GLY A 38 23.25 6.04 3.50
CA GLY A 38 24.14 5.50 4.53
C GLY A 38 23.98 6.17 5.90
N GLN A 39 23.74 7.49 5.92
CA GLN A 39 23.50 8.20 7.18
C GLN A 39 22.12 7.92 7.76
N LEU A 40 21.10 7.76 6.94
CA LEU A 40 19.74 7.40 7.38
C LEU A 40 19.69 6.03 8.03
N SER A 41 20.47 5.06 7.53
CA SER A 41 20.55 3.71 8.11
C SER A 41 21.18 3.73 9.51
N SER A 42 22.09 4.67 9.77
CA SER A 42 22.79 4.81 11.05
C SER A 42 22.12 5.77 12.05
N SER A 43 21.14 6.55 11.62
CA SER A 43 20.49 7.58 12.45
C SER A 43 18.97 7.39 12.47
N PRO A 44 18.43 6.69 13.49
CA PRO A 44 17.03 6.30 13.53
C PRO A 44 16.05 7.45 13.81
N ARG A 45 16.53 8.60 14.26
CA ARG A 45 15.67 9.75 14.62
C ARG A 45 16.07 11.00 13.89
N ALA A 46 15.08 11.74 13.38
CA ALA A 46 15.22 13.07 12.83
C ALA A 46 14.66 14.13 13.81
N THR A 47 15.08 15.36 13.63
CA THR A 47 14.39 16.51 14.25
C THR A 47 13.02 16.68 13.61
N ALA A 48 12.08 17.31 14.32
CA ALA A 48 10.74 17.57 13.77
C ALA A 48 10.79 18.38 12.44
N ALA A 49 11.80 19.22 12.25
CA ALA A 49 11.98 20.01 11.02
C ALA A 49 12.46 19.14 9.83
N ALA A 50 13.19 18.07 10.09
CA ALA A 50 13.75 17.18 9.08
C ALA A 50 12.85 15.95 8.78
N GLU A 51 11.83 15.71 9.59
CA GLU A 51 11.01 14.50 9.52
C GLU A 51 10.30 14.36 8.17
N ASP A 52 9.70 15.44 7.65
CA ASP A 52 9.08 15.40 6.31
C ASP A 52 10.08 14.99 5.23
N GLY A 53 11.27 15.59 5.24
CA GLY A 53 12.30 15.26 4.25
C GLY A 53 12.81 13.84 4.40
N ARG A 54 12.90 13.34 5.62
CA ARG A 54 13.33 11.97 5.91
C ARG A 54 12.35 10.95 5.33
N VAL A 55 11.06 11.07 5.64
CA VAL A 55 10.05 10.13 5.16
C VAL A 55 9.86 10.23 3.65
N VAL A 56 9.89 11.44 3.09
CA VAL A 56 9.79 11.68 1.65
C VAL A 56 11.00 11.08 0.91
N PHE A 57 12.22 11.30 1.41
CA PHE A 57 13.42 10.73 0.80
C PHE A 57 13.40 9.21 0.83
N ARG A 58 13.05 8.60 1.97
CA ARG A 58 12.93 7.14 2.09
C ARG A 58 11.89 6.59 1.12
N GLN A 59 10.74 7.24 0.99
CA GLN A 59 9.69 6.83 0.07
C GLN A 59 10.16 6.91 -1.38
N ALA A 60 10.85 7.98 -1.79
CA ALA A 60 11.39 8.12 -3.13
C ALA A 60 12.46 7.05 -3.42
N GLU A 61 13.38 6.80 -2.47
CA GLU A 61 14.40 5.75 -2.61
C GLU A 61 13.78 4.34 -2.66
N ALA A 62 12.70 4.09 -1.91
CA ALA A 62 11.98 2.82 -1.98
C ALA A 62 11.34 2.58 -3.36
N ILE A 63 10.97 3.63 -4.08
CA ILE A 63 10.48 3.53 -5.47
C ILE A 63 11.63 3.20 -6.43
N PHE A 64 12.79 3.83 -6.26
CA PHE A 64 13.90 3.73 -7.21
C PHE A 64 14.92 2.65 -6.90
N GLY A 65 14.94 2.09 -5.70
CA GLY A 65 15.97 1.14 -5.33
C GLY A 65 17.41 1.66 -5.44
N GLY A 66 17.59 2.98 -5.39
CA GLY A 66 18.90 3.59 -5.55
C GLY A 66 19.35 3.81 -7.01
N ALA A 67 18.49 3.57 -7.99
CA ALA A 67 18.81 3.79 -9.40
C ALA A 67 19.35 5.21 -9.67
N PRO A 68 20.37 5.37 -10.52
CA PRO A 68 20.92 6.68 -10.84
C PRO A 68 19.92 7.45 -11.71
N VAL A 69 19.50 8.62 -11.26
CA VAL A 69 18.65 9.54 -12.02
C VAL A 69 19.21 10.96 -11.93
N VAL A 70 18.94 11.77 -12.94
CA VAL A 70 19.34 13.18 -12.92
C VAL A 70 18.53 13.94 -11.87
N ARG A 71 19.11 15.04 -11.34
CA ARG A 71 18.54 15.81 -10.24
C ARG A 71 17.08 16.24 -10.48
N ALA A 72 16.78 16.73 -11.67
CA ALA A 72 15.45 17.23 -11.99
C ALA A 72 14.41 16.08 -12.03
N GLU A 73 14.81 14.92 -12.51
CA GLU A 73 13.96 13.71 -12.46
C GLU A 73 13.76 13.21 -11.03
N PHE A 74 14.83 13.17 -10.24
CA PHE A 74 14.70 12.82 -8.82
C PHE A 74 13.79 13.80 -8.06
N ALA A 75 13.76 15.08 -8.44
CA ALA A 75 12.81 16.03 -7.88
C ALA A 75 11.34 15.65 -8.20
N SER A 76 11.03 15.12 -9.41
CA SER A 76 9.69 14.61 -9.71
C SER A 76 9.32 13.46 -8.79
N TRP A 77 10.22 12.54 -8.52
CA TRP A 77 9.98 11.42 -7.62
C TRP A 77 9.88 11.82 -6.15
N LEU A 78 10.67 12.78 -5.70
CA LEU A 78 10.49 13.36 -4.36
C LEU A 78 9.14 14.08 -4.25
N HIS A 79 8.71 14.76 -5.31
CA HIS A 79 7.40 15.42 -5.34
C HIS A 79 6.26 14.39 -5.29
N PHE A 80 6.37 13.30 -6.04
CA PHE A 80 5.45 12.17 -5.97
C PHE A 80 5.38 11.59 -4.55
N ALA A 81 6.53 11.26 -3.98
CA ALA A 81 6.61 10.72 -2.61
C ALA A 81 6.00 11.67 -1.57
N ALA A 82 6.25 12.99 -1.69
CA ALA A 82 5.67 13.97 -0.80
C ALA A 82 4.14 14.06 -0.95
N THR A 83 3.63 13.98 -2.18
CA THR A 83 2.18 13.99 -2.45
C THR A 83 1.51 12.73 -1.90
N VAL A 84 2.07 11.56 -2.16
CA VAL A 84 1.59 10.26 -1.66
C VAL A 84 1.53 10.24 -0.12
N LEU A 85 2.53 10.83 0.53
CA LEU A 85 2.59 10.93 2.00
C LEU A 85 1.75 12.08 2.58
N GLY A 86 1.01 12.84 1.75
CA GLY A 86 0.23 14.00 2.20
C GLY A 86 1.07 15.18 2.70
N ARG A 87 2.36 15.27 2.29
CA ARG A 87 3.30 16.33 2.68
C ARG A 87 3.26 17.50 1.69
N ALA A 88 2.09 18.09 1.44
CA ALA A 88 1.86 19.10 0.43
C ALA A 88 2.85 20.29 0.52
N GLY A 89 3.09 20.83 1.73
CA GLY A 89 4.04 21.93 1.90
C GLY A 89 5.49 21.55 1.57
N TYR A 90 5.87 20.27 1.71
CA TYR A 90 7.19 19.78 1.29
C TYR A 90 7.23 19.62 -0.24
N ALA A 91 6.17 19.12 -0.87
CA ALA A 91 6.04 19.02 -2.32
C ALA A 91 6.14 20.39 -3.00
N GLU A 92 5.49 21.42 -2.49
CA GLU A 92 5.60 22.79 -2.99
C GLU A 92 7.04 23.32 -2.93
N ARG A 93 7.77 23.07 -1.83
CA ARG A 93 9.18 23.47 -1.70
C ARG A 93 10.08 22.72 -2.68
N ILE A 94 9.82 21.43 -2.95
CA ILE A 94 10.53 20.67 -3.99
C ILE A 94 10.31 21.33 -5.35
N ALA A 95 9.05 21.65 -5.69
CA ALA A 95 8.71 22.28 -6.96
C ALA A 95 9.35 23.66 -7.12
N ALA A 96 9.49 24.41 -6.04
CA ALA A 96 10.19 25.71 -6.05
C ALA A 96 11.72 25.55 -6.17
N ALA A 97 12.30 24.49 -5.58
CA ALA A 97 13.72 24.22 -5.62
C ALA A 97 14.21 23.68 -6.96
N GLU A 98 13.35 22.98 -7.70
CA GLU A 98 13.65 22.42 -9.02
C GLU A 98 12.50 22.66 -10.02
N PRO A 99 12.42 23.86 -10.61
CA PRO A 99 11.39 24.18 -11.60
C PRO A 99 11.54 23.36 -12.90
N GLY A 100 12.70 22.75 -13.15
CA GLY A 100 12.99 21.92 -14.31
C GLY A 100 12.53 20.46 -14.21
N MET A 101 11.68 20.11 -13.24
CA MET A 101 11.12 18.78 -13.13
C MET A 101 10.35 18.38 -14.40
N PRO A 102 10.60 17.20 -14.98
CA PRO A 102 9.92 16.75 -16.19
C PRO A 102 8.42 16.50 -16.00
N TRP A 103 8.00 16.18 -14.79
CA TRP A 103 6.61 16.00 -14.42
C TRP A 103 6.40 16.27 -12.92
N ARG A 104 5.13 16.49 -12.54
CA ARG A 104 4.68 16.73 -11.16
C ARG A 104 3.45 15.88 -10.88
N THR A 105 3.22 15.51 -9.64
CA THR A 105 2.00 14.85 -9.19
C THR A 105 0.97 15.90 -8.80
N GLU A 106 -0.19 15.93 -9.44
CA GLU A 106 -1.29 16.82 -9.05
C GLU A 106 -1.97 16.33 -7.79
N TRP A 107 -2.28 15.02 -7.75
CA TRP A 107 -2.77 14.31 -6.58
C TRP A 107 -2.52 12.81 -6.71
N ALA A 108 -2.61 12.10 -5.60
CA ALA A 108 -2.48 10.66 -5.56
C ALA A 108 -3.45 10.06 -4.54
N TRP A 109 -4.05 8.95 -4.90
CA TRP A 109 -4.67 8.00 -4.00
C TRP A 109 -3.85 6.72 -4.06
N TRP A 110 -2.88 6.65 -3.15
CA TRP A 110 -1.77 5.72 -3.25
C TRP A 110 -1.39 5.15 -1.91
N ARG A 111 -1.03 3.88 -1.86
CA ARG A 111 -0.48 3.24 -0.66
C ARG A 111 1.04 3.39 -0.65
N PRO A 112 1.62 4.18 0.24
CA PRO A 112 3.07 4.32 0.35
C PRO A 112 3.74 2.99 0.70
N VAL A 113 4.97 2.80 0.24
CA VAL A 113 5.80 1.67 0.63
C VAL A 113 6.07 1.74 2.14
N GLY A 114 5.99 0.60 2.83
CA GLY A 114 6.14 0.53 4.29
C GLY A 114 4.89 0.94 5.09
N HIS A 115 3.84 1.45 4.43
CA HIS A 115 2.57 1.74 5.06
C HIS A 115 1.60 0.56 4.89
N HIS A 116 0.99 0.15 5.98
CA HIS A 116 0.21 -1.08 6.08
C HIS A 116 -1.29 -0.89 5.89
N THR A 117 -1.70 0.25 5.34
CA THR A 117 -3.12 0.54 5.07
C THR A 117 -3.68 -0.43 4.03
N ALA A 118 -4.92 -0.88 4.24
CA ALA A 118 -5.58 -1.82 3.35
C ALA A 118 -5.91 -1.25 1.97
N HIS A 119 -5.86 0.06 1.78
CA HIS A 119 -6.19 0.76 0.55
C HIS A 119 -5.13 1.79 0.15
N PRO A 120 -5.04 2.07 -1.12
CA PRO A 120 -5.62 1.35 -2.24
C PRO A 120 -4.94 -0.01 -2.47
N ASN A 121 -5.72 -0.94 -3.00
CA ASN A 121 -5.26 -2.23 -3.49
C ASN A 121 -5.90 -2.45 -4.87
N LEU A 122 -5.14 -2.28 -5.92
CA LEU A 122 -5.58 -2.32 -7.31
C LEU A 122 -4.84 -3.42 -8.04
N SER A 123 -5.33 -4.63 -7.93
CA SER A 123 -4.73 -5.80 -8.55
C SER A 123 -5.76 -6.62 -9.32
N GLY A 124 -5.29 -7.50 -10.16
CA GLY A 124 -6.14 -8.36 -10.96
C GLY A 124 -6.99 -7.53 -11.95
N ASP A 125 -8.30 -7.75 -11.95
CA ASP A 125 -9.25 -7.04 -12.84
C ASP A 125 -9.57 -5.61 -12.39
N SER A 126 -8.77 -5.03 -11.51
CA SER A 126 -8.94 -3.65 -11.10
C SER A 126 -8.51 -2.68 -12.21
N GLY A 127 -9.10 -1.51 -12.21
CA GLY A 127 -8.78 -0.51 -13.22
C GLY A 127 -9.22 0.89 -12.81
N ALA A 128 -8.65 1.88 -13.47
CA ALA A 128 -9.07 3.25 -13.33
C ALA A 128 -9.45 3.82 -14.69
N GLN A 129 -10.58 4.51 -14.75
CA GLN A 129 -11.06 5.12 -15.99
C GLN A 129 -11.63 6.51 -15.74
N ALA A 130 -11.24 7.45 -16.59
CA ALA A 130 -11.73 8.81 -16.53
C ALA A 130 -13.05 8.98 -17.31
N TYR A 131 -13.94 9.80 -16.76
CA TYR A 131 -15.26 10.10 -17.33
C TYR A 131 -15.59 11.58 -17.24
N VAL A 132 -16.57 12.00 -18.04
CA VAL A 132 -17.27 13.28 -17.88
C VAL A 132 -18.68 13.02 -17.38
N HIS A 133 -19.04 13.64 -16.26
CA HIS A 133 -20.38 13.61 -15.69
C HIS A 133 -20.82 15.02 -15.32
N GLU A 134 -21.95 15.48 -15.88
CA GLU A 134 -22.49 16.84 -15.68
C GLU A 134 -21.47 17.97 -15.91
N GLY A 135 -20.57 17.77 -16.90
CA GLY A 135 -19.52 18.73 -17.23
C GLY A 135 -18.32 18.73 -16.28
N ARG A 136 -18.24 17.77 -15.36
CA ARG A 136 -17.08 17.54 -14.48
C ARG A 136 -16.33 16.32 -14.93
N GLU A 137 -15.04 16.39 -14.89
CA GLU A 137 -14.17 15.24 -15.09
C GLU A 137 -14.03 14.47 -13.78
N VAL A 138 -14.31 13.17 -13.82
CA VAL A 138 -14.25 12.27 -12.67
C VAL A 138 -13.49 11.01 -13.02
N LEU A 139 -12.83 10.42 -12.04
CA LEU A 139 -12.12 9.15 -12.16
C LEU A 139 -12.89 8.07 -11.42
N GLU A 140 -13.27 7.00 -12.11
CA GLU A 140 -13.70 5.76 -11.47
C GLU A 140 -12.48 4.89 -11.20
N VAL A 141 -12.37 4.37 -10.01
CA VAL A 141 -11.39 3.35 -9.65
C VAL A 141 -12.16 2.13 -9.18
N SER A 142 -12.02 1.04 -9.92
CA SER A 142 -12.58 -0.27 -9.59
C SER A 142 -11.51 -1.12 -8.95
N GLY A 143 -11.79 -1.63 -7.77
CA GLY A 143 -10.89 -2.53 -7.04
C GLY A 143 -11.35 -3.98 -7.11
N LEU A 144 -10.49 -4.88 -6.67
CA LEU A 144 -10.67 -6.33 -6.71
C LEU A 144 -12.01 -6.83 -6.13
N TRP A 145 -12.53 -6.16 -5.11
CA TRP A 145 -13.76 -6.56 -4.41
C TRP A 145 -15.03 -5.94 -5.01
N CYS A 146 -15.06 -5.66 -6.30
CA CYS A 146 -16.12 -4.90 -6.94
C CYS A 146 -16.36 -3.54 -6.26
N SER A 147 -15.40 -3.10 -5.46
CA SER A 147 -15.43 -1.78 -4.85
C SER A 147 -15.21 -0.74 -5.93
N ARG A 148 -16.11 0.24 -5.99
CA ARG A 148 -15.96 1.37 -6.91
C ARG A 148 -15.81 2.64 -6.11
N ARG A 149 -14.81 3.42 -6.45
CA ARG A 149 -14.59 4.75 -5.87
C ARG A 149 -14.54 5.77 -6.97
N TRP A 150 -15.06 6.94 -6.67
CA TRP A 150 -15.10 8.04 -7.62
C TRP A 150 -14.37 9.23 -7.03
N PHE A 151 -13.57 9.87 -7.86
CA PHE A 151 -12.77 11.03 -7.50
C PHE A 151 -13.02 12.15 -8.50
N ASP A 152 -12.99 13.39 -8.05
CA ASP A 152 -12.85 14.54 -8.92
C ASP A 152 -11.47 14.51 -9.57
N LEU A 153 -11.41 14.50 -10.91
CA LEU A 153 -10.14 14.27 -11.61
C LEU A 153 -9.14 15.41 -11.42
N ALA A 154 -9.59 16.62 -11.16
CA ALA A 154 -8.73 17.78 -10.97
C ALA A 154 -8.12 17.84 -9.57
N SER A 155 -8.85 17.41 -8.54
CA SER A 155 -8.45 17.59 -7.14
C SER A 155 -8.12 16.29 -6.39
N GLY A 156 -8.52 15.13 -6.93
CA GLY A 156 -8.44 13.85 -6.20
C GLY A 156 -9.43 13.76 -5.03
N ALA A 157 -10.35 14.70 -4.88
CA ALA A 157 -11.36 14.65 -3.83
C ALA A 157 -12.36 13.52 -4.11
N PRO A 158 -12.74 12.70 -3.10
CA PRO A 158 -13.77 11.70 -3.28
C PRO A 158 -15.12 12.37 -3.64
N VAL A 159 -15.82 11.79 -4.61
CA VAL A 159 -17.15 12.24 -5.05
C VAL A 159 -18.14 11.07 -5.01
N ALA A 160 -19.43 11.40 -5.01
CA ALA A 160 -20.46 10.39 -5.12
C ALA A 160 -20.43 9.72 -6.51
N ALA A 161 -20.74 8.44 -6.55
CA ALA A 161 -20.84 7.70 -7.80
C ALA A 161 -21.92 8.33 -8.71
N PRO A 162 -21.63 8.61 -9.99
CA PRO A 162 -22.64 8.99 -10.95
C PRO A 162 -23.75 7.94 -11.06
N PRO A 163 -25.00 8.32 -11.33
CA PRO A 163 -26.03 7.35 -11.65
C PRO A 163 -25.61 6.47 -12.83
N ALA A 164 -25.98 5.21 -12.79
CA ALA A 164 -25.59 4.24 -13.81
C ALA A 164 -25.93 4.73 -15.23
N GLY A 165 -24.94 4.69 -16.13
CA GLY A 165 -25.08 5.07 -17.53
C GLY A 165 -25.11 6.58 -17.80
N THR A 166 -24.89 7.45 -16.81
CA THR A 166 -24.87 8.90 -17.01
C THR A 166 -23.48 9.49 -17.23
N ALA A 167 -22.43 8.79 -16.80
CA ALA A 167 -21.05 9.17 -17.05
C ALA A 167 -20.60 8.70 -18.45
N GLN A 168 -19.90 9.56 -19.17
CA GLN A 168 -19.35 9.25 -20.50
C GLN A 168 -17.83 9.12 -20.39
N PRO A 169 -17.19 8.10 -20.97
CA PRO A 169 -15.74 7.99 -20.96
C PRO A 169 -15.08 9.28 -21.44
N LEU A 170 -14.12 9.76 -20.67
CA LEU A 170 -13.26 10.85 -21.12
C LEU A 170 -12.40 10.26 -22.24
N ARG A 171 -12.52 10.79 -23.44
CA ARG A 171 -11.63 10.41 -24.53
C ARG A 171 -10.51 11.43 -24.58
N ALA A 172 -9.29 10.97 -24.46
CA ALA A 172 -8.18 11.75 -24.96
C ALA A 172 -8.48 12.05 -26.45
N ASP A 173 -8.32 13.29 -26.86
CA ASP A 173 -8.36 13.61 -28.30
C ASP A 173 -7.41 12.63 -29.02
N ASP A 174 -7.91 12.00 -30.11
CA ASP A 174 -7.18 10.94 -30.85
C ASP A 174 -5.86 11.42 -31.52
N GLY A 175 -5.20 12.44 -30.96
CA GLY A 175 -3.88 12.88 -31.36
C GLY A 175 -2.81 12.00 -30.72
N ASP A 176 -1.69 11.82 -31.42
CA ASP A 176 -0.49 11.17 -30.91
C ASP A 176 0.04 11.95 -29.66
N LEU A 177 -0.56 11.68 -28.50
CA LEU A 177 -0.09 12.24 -27.26
C LEU A 177 1.24 11.55 -26.90
N PRO A 178 2.27 12.33 -26.55
CA PRO A 178 3.57 11.76 -26.28
C PRO A 178 3.51 10.89 -25.02
N TRP A 179 4.16 9.76 -25.05
CA TRP A 179 4.38 8.90 -23.90
C TRP A 179 5.09 9.68 -22.77
N LEU A 180 4.75 9.43 -21.52
CA LEU A 180 5.38 10.10 -20.41
C LEU A 180 6.77 9.56 -20.12
N PHE A 181 6.90 8.25 -20.03
CA PHE A 181 8.17 7.59 -19.70
C PHE A 181 8.92 7.14 -20.97
N GLY A 182 8.22 6.76 -22.01
CA GLY A 182 8.79 6.30 -23.26
C GLY A 182 8.22 4.95 -23.68
N THR A 183 8.41 4.56 -24.94
CA THR A 183 7.95 3.28 -25.49
C THR A 183 9.02 2.20 -25.35
N GLU A 184 8.63 0.93 -25.44
CA GLU A 184 9.56 -0.21 -25.46
C GLU A 184 10.58 -0.14 -26.62
N ASP A 185 10.22 0.49 -27.72
CA ASP A 185 11.06 0.61 -28.93
C ASP A 185 11.98 1.84 -28.90
N GLU A 186 11.77 2.76 -27.96
CA GLU A 186 12.61 3.95 -27.77
C GLU A 186 13.29 3.85 -26.42
N ASP A 187 14.58 4.18 -26.34
CA ASP A 187 15.26 4.30 -25.06
C ASP A 187 14.44 5.22 -24.14
N PRO A 188 13.99 4.76 -22.97
CA PRO A 188 13.15 5.56 -22.11
C PRO A 188 13.85 6.87 -21.76
N ALA A 189 13.14 7.96 -21.95
CA ALA A 189 13.68 9.29 -21.65
C ALA A 189 13.76 9.55 -20.14
N LEU A 190 12.95 8.84 -19.37
CA LEU A 190 12.86 8.95 -17.91
C LEU A 190 13.03 7.56 -17.31
N ALA A 191 13.62 7.50 -16.12
CA ALA A 191 13.69 6.27 -15.35
C ALA A 191 12.30 5.94 -14.77
N VAL A 192 11.88 4.68 -14.93
CA VAL A 192 10.61 4.18 -14.42
C VAL A 192 10.85 2.89 -13.64
N PRO A 193 10.14 2.63 -12.55
CA PRO A 193 10.22 1.34 -11.88
C PRO A 193 9.89 0.19 -12.84
N PRO A 194 10.61 -0.96 -12.77
CA PRO A 194 10.48 -2.05 -13.77
C PRO A 194 9.07 -2.61 -13.89
N THR A 195 8.29 -2.49 -12.83
CA THR A 195 6.92 -3.01 -12.74
C THR A 195 5.85 -1.98 -13.08
N TRP A 196 6.25 -0.75 -13.36
CA TRP A 196 5.30 0.32 -13.67
C TRP A 196 5.02 0.36 -15.16
N GLU A 197 3.74 0.52 -15.47
CA GLU A 197 3.30 0.71 -16.84
C GLU A 197 3.36 2.18 -17.24
N GLU A 198 3.29 2.43 -18.54
CA GLU A 198 3.23 3.78 -19.07
C GLU A 198 1.93 4.46 -18.63
N PRO A 199 1.97 5.66 -18.02
CA PRO A 199 0.78 6.37 -17.64
C PRO A 199 -0.10 6.74 -18.84
N GLU A 200 -1.40 6.52 -18.71
CA GLU A 200 -2.37 6.83 -19.74
C GLU A 200 -2.55 8.35 -19.91
N PRO A 201 -2.42 8.91 -21.13
CA PRO A 201 -2.65 10.33 -21.34
C PRO A 201 -4.12 10.68 -21.17
N LEU A 202 -4.42 11.68 -20.35
CA LEU A 202 -5.79 12.15 -20.08
C LEU A 202 -6.24 13.30 -20.99
N ASP A 203 -5.31 14.16 -21.39
CA ASP A 203 -5.58 15.31 -22.23
C ASP A 203 -4.35 15.84 -22.96
N ALA A 204 -4.56 16.68 -23.97
CA ALA A 204 -3.50 17.37 -24.69
C ALA A 204 -2.75 18.42 -23.83
N GLY A 205 -3.22 18.72 -22.62
CA GLY A 205 -2.57 19.64 -21.66
C GLY A 205 -1.47 19.01 -20.85
N GLY A 206 -1.13 17.74 -21.11
CA GLY A 206 -0.04 17.01 -20.46
C GLY A 206 -0.39 16.40 -19.12
N ARG A 207 -1.67 16.10 -18.88
CA ARG A 207 -2.08 15.26 -17.74
C ARG A 207 -2.05 13.80 -18.13
N TYR A 208 -1.61 12.97 -17.19
CA TYR A 208 -1.47 11.52 -17.32
C TYR A 208 -2.06 10.83 -16.10
N LEU A 209 -2.70 9.69 -16.31
CA LEU A 209 -3.16 8.80 -15.26
C LEU A 209 -2.12 7.69 -15.07
N LEU A 210 -1.47 7.69 -13.93
CA LEU A 210 -0.66 6.57 -13.46
C LEU A 210 -1.55 5.63 -12.66
N GLN A 211 -1.59 4.36 -13.07
CA GLN A 211 -2.27 3.29 -12.36
C GLN A 211 -1.29 2.18 -12.07
N GLU A 212 -1.21 1.80 -10.81
CA GLU A 212 -0.37 0.71 -10.34
C GLU A 212 -1.09 -0.05 -9.23
N ALA A 213 -0.59 -1.22 -8.89
CA ALA A 213 -1.14 -2.02 -7.81
C ALA A 213 -1.30 -1.25 -6.49
N ARG A 214 -0.44 -0.27 -6.22
CA ARG A 214 -0.49 0.57 -5.02
C ARG A 214 -1.46 1.72 -5.08
N GLY A 215 -2.04 2.02 -6.24
CA GLY A 215 -3.02 3.10 -6.36
C GLY A 215 -3.01 3.80 -7.71
N VAL A 216 -3.60 4.99 -7.69
CA VAL A 216 -3.67 5.88 -8.84
C VAL A 216 -3.11 7.24 -8.50
N ALA A 217 -2.51 7.90 -9.50
CA ALA A 217 -2.07 9.28 -9.39
C ALA A 217 -2.32 10.02 -10.71
N VAL A 218 -2.61 11.31 -10.61
CA VAL A 218 -2.63 12.20 -11.77
C VAL A 218 -1.33 12.97 -11.82
N LEU A 219 -0.61 12.78 -12.92
CA LEU A 219 0.66 13.43 -13.19
C LEU A 219 0.46 14.53 -14.22
N ARG A 220 1.24 15.59 -14.13
CA ARG A 220 1.32 16.65 -15.14
C ARG A 220 2.73 16.79 -15.65
N ALA A 221 2.93 16.55 -16.93
CA ALA A 221 4.19 16.76 -17.62
C ALA A 221 4.28 18.17 -18.19
N ASP A 222 5.50 18.73 -18.19
CA ASP A 222 5.79 19.97 -18.91
C ASP A 222 6.36 19.62 -20.29
N ALA A 223 5.57 19.82 -21.34
CA ALA A 223 5.96 19.50 -22.70
C ALA A 223 7.20 20.29 -23.16
N ALA A 224 7.42 21.51 -22.67
CA ALA A 224 8.59 22.29 -23.03
C ALA A 224 9.87 21.74 -22.39
N ILE A 225 9.78 21.33 -21.13
CA ILE A 225 10.88 20.67 -20.41
C ILE A 225 11.19 19.33 -21.07
N ARG A 226 10.18 18.52 -21.35
CA ARG A 226 10.33 17.19 -21.96
C ARG A 226 10.95 17.24 -23.34
N LYS A 227 10.59 18.22 -24.17
CA LYS A 227 11.19 18.38 -25.51
C LYS A 227 12.69 18.55 -25.48
N GLY A 228 13.25 19.09 -24.43
CA GLY A 228 14.69 19.24 -24.21
C GLY A 228 15.33 18.14 -23.38
N TRP A 229 14.56 17.13 -22.96
CA TRP A 229 15.07 16.06 -22.11
C TRP A 229 15.96 15.12 -22.91
N PRO A 230 17.11 14.72 -22.36
CA PRO A 230 18.01 13.82 -23.09
C PRO A 230 17.34 12.45 -23.30
N THR A 231 17.24 12.02 -24.55
CA THR A 231 16.83 10.65 -24.91
C THR A 231 18.02 9.71 -24.78
N GLY A 232 17.79 8.49 -24.29
CA GLY A 232 18.80 7.43 -24.31
C GLY A 232 19.76 7.41 -23.12
N GLY A 233 19.31 7.67 -21.91
CA GLY A 233 20.19 7.68 -20.75
C GLY A 233 19.68 7.01 -19.49
N ALA A 234 18.41 6.73 -19.42
CA ALA A 234 17.83 6.07 -18.26
C ALA A 234 17.76 4.53 -18.51
N SER A 235 18.92 3.90 -18.46
CA SER A 235 18.93 2.47 -18.25
C SER A 235 18.42 2.23 -16.82
N TYR A 236 17.29 1.58 -16.68
CA TYR A 236 16.92 0.95 -15.44
C TYR A 236 18.00 -0.13 -15.21
N ALA A 237 19.01 0.23 -14.47
CA ALA A 237 19.85 -0.77 -13.88
C ALA A 237 18.95 -1.54 -12.92
N SER A 238 18.51 -2.72 -13.30
CA SER A 238 18.08 -3.70 -12.31
C SER A 238 19.14 -3.61 -11.22
N ALA A 239 18.72 -3.33 -10.00
CA ALA A 239 19.63 -3.29 -8.88
C ALA A 239 20.18 -4.71 -8.71
N GLU A 240 21.23 -5.04 -9.44
CA GLU A 240 21.96 -6.30 -9.22
C GLU A 240 22.54 -6.37 -7.81
N ASP A 241 22.53 -5.26 -7.06
CA ASP A 241 23.08 -5.16 -5.70
C ASP A 241 22.24 -4.34 -4.72
N GLY A 242 21.08 -3.93 -5.06
CA GLY A 242 20.25 -3.13 -4.19
C GLY A 242 18.83 -3.67 -4.20
N SER A 243 18.58 -4.66 -3.39
CA SER A 243 17.29 -4.65 -2.71
C SER A 243 17.07 -3.22 -2.27
N PRO A 244 16.00 -2.52 -2.69
CA PRO A 244 15.66 -1.22 -2.16
C PRO A 244 15.72 -1.39 -0.66
N GLY A 245 16.67 -0.70 -0.02
CA GLY A 245 17.23 -1.00 1.29
C GLY A 245 16.14 -1.53 2.18
N GLY A 246 16.22 -2.81 2.50
CA GLY A 246 15.09 -3.58 2.94
C GLY A 246 14.30 -2.75 3.92
N LEU A 247 13.06 -2.48 3.64
CA LEU A 247 12.16 -2.14 4.70
C LEU A 247 12.29 -3.38 5.58
N ASP A 248 13.02 -3.22 6.69
CA ASP A 248 13.29 -4.29 7.63
C ASP A 248 12.00 -5.09 7.77
N SER A 249 12.09 -6.41 7.61
CA SER A 249 10.98 -7.29 7.96
C SER A 249 10.40 -6.74 9.23
N PRO A 250 9.11 -6.42 9.30
CA PRO A 250 8.58 -5.77 10.49
C PRO A 250 9.03 -6.58 11.70
N GLU A 251 9.96 -6.01 12.50
CA GLU A 251 10.41 -6.62 13.74
C GLU A 251 9.19 -6.68 14.67
N GLU A 252 8.67 -7.88 14.87
CA GLU A 252 7.37 -8.06 15.49
C GLU A 252 7.36 -9.01 16.66
N ASP A 253 8.43 -9.05 17.38
CA ASP A 253 8.49 -9.77 18.62
C ASP A 253 7.90 -8.93 19.76
N GLY A 254 6.57 -8.82 19.79
CA GLY A 254 5.92 -8.09 20.86
C GLY A 254 4.41 -8.28 20.88
N PRO A 255 3.76 -8.01 22.03
CA PRO A 255 2.32 -8.11 22.16
C PRO A 255 1.63 -7.11 21.23
N LEU A 256 0.48 -7.52 20.72
CA LEU A 256 -0.35 -6.65 19.90
C LEU A 256 -0.91 -5.52 20.77
N THR A 257 -0.59 -4.29 20.42
CA THR A 257 -1.01 -3.09 21.17
C THR A 257 -1.96 -2.24 20.34
N ALA A 258 -2.73 -1.37 21.01
CA ALA A 258 -3.57 -0.39 20.34
C ALA A 258 -2.78 0.48 19.35
N ALA A 259 -1.60 0.94 19.77
CA ALA A 259 -0.72 1.77 18.94
C ALA A 259 -0.24 1.03 17.68
N ARG A 260 0.14 -0.24 17.82
CA ARG A 260 0.55 -1.09 16.69
C ARG A 260 -0.62 -1.31 15.72
N MET A 261 -1.82 -1.55 16.22
CA MET A 261 -3.02 -1.69 15.39
C MET A 261 -3.34 -0.39 14.64
N ASP A 262 -3.27 0.75 15.32
CA ASP A 262 -3.52 2.05 14.69
C ASP A 262 -2.46 2.42 13.64
N ASP A 263 -1.22 2.02 13.86
CA ASP A 263 -0.14 2.17 12.88
C ASP A 263 -0.38 1.29 11.64
N THR A 264 -0.76 0.03 11.84
CA THR A 264 -0.99 -0.93 10.75
C THR A 264 -2.23 -0.60 9.91
N PHE A 265 -3.33 -0.23 10.55
CA PHE A 265 -4.63 -0.09 9.87
C PHE A 265 -5.07 1.37 9.68
N GLY A 266 -4.38 2.30 10.27
CA GLY A 266 -4.67 3.73 10.16
C GLY A 266 -5.92 4.18 10.95
N PRO A 267 -6.21 5.50 10.91
CA PRO A 267 -7.35 6.07 11.62
C PRO A 267 -8.69 5.46 11.15
N GLY A 268 -9.48 4.95 12.10
CA GLY A 268 -10.77 4.30 11.80
C GLY A 268 -10.65 2.88 11.23
N GLY A 269 -9.42 2.39 10.98
CA GLY A 269 -9.17 1.04 10.49
C GLY A 269 -9.26 -0.06 11.55
N VAL A 270 -9.44 0.30 12.82
CA VAL A 270 -9.55 -0.64 13.94
C VAL A 270 -10.91 -0.52 14.61
N ARG A 271 -11.57 -1.66 14.76
CA ARG A 271 -12.84 -1.79 15.49
C ARG A 271 -12.55 -2.13 16.94
N ARG A 272 -12.73 -1.16 17.83
CA ARG A 272 -12.75 -1.35 19.31
C ARG A 272 -14.17 -1.29 19.80
N ILE A 273 -14.55 -2.26 20.62
CA ILE A 273 -15.90 -2.35 21.17
C ILE A 273 -15.86 -1.89 22.63
N PRO A 274 -16.51 -0.78 22.97
CA PRO A 274 -16.54 -0.30 24.35
C PRO A 274 -17.27 -1.30 25.25
N GLU A 275 -17.01 -1.24 26.57
CA GLU A 275 -17.52 -2.23 27.54
C GLU A 275 -19.05 -2.37 27.52
N ASP A 276 -19.76 -1.28 27.31
CA ASP A 276 -21.22 -1.25 27.19
C ASP A 276 -21.74 -1.81 25.87
N GLY A 277 -20.88 -1.91 24.85
CA GLY A 277 -21.16 -2.56 23.56
C GLY A 277 -20.85 -4.06 23.55
N LEU A 278 -20.13 -4.57 24.55
CA LEU A 278 -19.82 -5.99 24.66
C LEU A 278 -20.99 -6.75 25.31
N PRO A 279 -21.47 -7.84 24.66
CA PRO A 279 -22.58 -8.60 25.24
C PRO A 279 -22.18 -9.25 26.57
N ALA A 280 -23.10 -9.27 27.55
CA ALA A 280 -22.87 -9.95 28.82
C ALA A 280 -22.61 -11.47 28.64
N ALA A 281 -23.07 -12.04 27.54
CA ALA A 281 -22.82 -13.43 27.19
C ALA A 281 -21.35 -13.74 26.91
N LEU A 282 -20.53 -12.77 26.53
CA LEU A 282 -19.08 -12.97 26.36
C LEU A 282 -18.42 -13.02 27.75
N GLU A 283 -18.22 -14.20 28.27
CA GLU A 283 -17.67 -14.46 29.60
C GLU A 283 -16.13 -14.48 29.63
N HIS A 284 -15.48 -14.74 28.47
CA HIS A 284 -14.04 -14.84 28.37
C HIS A 284 -13.37 -13.47 28.57
N ALA A 285 -12.85 -13.23 29.78
CA ALA A 285 -12.30 -11.94 30.18
C ALA A 285 -11.12 -11.45 29.31
N PRO A 286 -10.15 -12.30 28.87
CA PRO A 286 -9.09 -11.86 27.96
C PRO A 286 -9.64 -11.32 26.64
N THR A 287 -10.60 -12.00 26.00
CA THR A 287 -11.24 -11.54 24.77
C THR A 287 -11.97 -10.20 24.97
N ARG A 288 -12.69 -10.02 26.08
CA ARG A 288 -13.34 -8.73 26.39
C ARG A 288 -12.32 -7.61 26.46
N THR A 289 -11.23 -7.83 27.19
CA THR A 289 -10.14 -6.85 27.32
C THR A 289 -9.51 -6.53 25.98
N PHE A 290 -9.19 -7.56 25.18
CA PHE A 290 -8.61 -7.40 23.86
C PHE A 290 -9.51 -6.59 22.92
N LEU A 291 -10.80 -6.94 22.82
CA LEU A 291 -11.75 -6.24 21.93
C LEU A 291 -11.97 -4.78 22.33
N ARG A 292 -11.86 -4.48 23.61
CA ARG A 292 -11.99 -3.11 24.13
C ARG A 292 -10.74 -2.28 23.93
N GLU A 293 -9.57 -2.82 24.22
CA GLU A 293 -8.32 -2.06 24.32
C GLU A 293 -7.49 -2.10 23.04
N VAL A 294 -7.44 -3.23 22.38
CA VAL A 294 -6.66 -3.45 21.16
C VAL A 294 -7.57 -3.42 19.93
N GLY A 295 -8.59 -4.26 19.91
CA GLY A 295 -9.59 -4.33 18.85
C GLY A 295 -9.21 -5.27 17.69
N LEU A 296 -10.08 -5.31 16.69
CA LEU A 296 -9.93 -6.07 15.44
C LEU A 296 -9.72 -5.11 14.27
N PRO A 297 -9.07 -5.53 13.16
CA PRO A 297 -9.17 -4.75 11.93
C PRO A 297 -10.64 -4.57 11.57
N ALA A 298 -11.07 -3.33 11.36
CA ALA A 298 -12.45 -3.05 10.96
C ALA A 298 -12.76 -3.67 9.60
N TRP A 299 -11.75 -3.64 8.74
CA TRP A 299 -11.71 -4.33 7.45
C TRP A 299 -10.26 -4.73 7.13
N TRP A 300 -10.10 -5.90 6.55
CA TRP A 300 -8.83 -6.44 6.07
C TRP A 300 -9.05 -7.12 4.73
N ALA A 301 -8.13 -6.99 3.81
CA ALA A 301 -8.14 -7.77 2.58
C ALA A 301 -6.71 -8.16 2.19
N GLY A 302 -6.58 -9.33 1.62
CA GLY A 302 -5.36 -9.87 1.07
C GLY A 302 -5.69 -10.92 0.00
N GLY A 303 -5.14 -10.75 -1.20
CA GLY A 303 -5.45 -11.60 -2.32
C GLY A 303 -6.96 -11.66 -2.59
N VAL A 304 -7.47 -12.86 -2.66
CA VAL A 304 -8.90 -13.14 -2.92
C VAL A 304 -9.76 -13.18 -1.66
N VAL A 305 -9.21 -12.85 -0.49
CA VAL A 305 -9.90 -12.94 0.81
C VAL A 305 -10.03 -11.58 1.44
N SER A 306 -11.19 -11.27 2.00
CA SER A 306 -11.38 -10.13 2.89
C SER A 306 -12.01 -10.52 4.21
N PHE A 307 -11.75 -9.73 5.24
CA PHE A 307 -12.40 -9.83 6.55
C PHE A 307 -13.04 -8.50 6.90
N THR A 308 -14.30 -8.56 7.31
CA THR A 308 -15.03 -7.40 7.84
C THR A 308 -15.47 -7.69 9.26
N ALA A 309 -15.01 -6.89 10.22
CA ALA A 309 -15.42 -7.03 11.61
C ALA A 309 -16.89 -6.65 11.80
N ALA A 310 -17.61 -7.42 12.61
CA ALA A 310 -18.99 -7.10 12.98
C ALA A 310 -19.03 -5.78 13.76
N GLU A 311 -20.08 -4.99 13.54
CA GLU A 311 -20.30 -3.77 14.33
C GLU A 311 -20.65 -4.07 15.79
N THR A 312 -21.37 -5.15 16.00
CA THR A 312 -21.79 -5.63 17.32
C THR A 312 -21.72 -7.16 17.35
N LEU A 313 -21.23 -7.71 18.45
CA LEU A 313 -21.22 -9.15 18.65
C LEU A 313 -22.65 -9.65 18.91
N ARG A 314 -23.10 -10.60 18.11
CA ARG A 314 -24.41 -11.23 18.26
C ARG A 314 -24.24 -12.73 18.35
N PRO A 315 -25.05 -13.42 19.16
CA PRO A 315 -25.06 -14.88 19.15
C PRO A 315 -25.37 -15.43 17.75
N LEU A 316 -24.68 -16.52 17.40
CA LEU A 316 -25.02 -17.26 16.19
C LEU A 316 -26.41 -17.90 16.39
N PRO A 317 -27.36 -17.78 15.45
CA PRO A 317 -28.72 -18.27 15.66
C PRO A 317 -28.84 -19.76 16.05
N ASP A 318 -28.01 -20.60 15.45
CA ASP A 318 -28.03 -22.03 15.62
C ASP A 318 -27.08 -22.55 16.72
N ASP A 319 -26.18 -21.68 17.22
CA ASP A 319 -25.27 -22.01 18.30
C ASP A 319 -25.01 -20.76 19.19
N PRO A 320 -25.79 -20.57 20.27
CA PRO A 320 -25.66 -19.40 21.14
C PRO A 320 -24.35 -19.36 21.97
N GLU A 321 -23.56 -20.44 21.96
CA GLU A 321 -22.22 -20.43 22.56
C GLU A 321 -21.21 -19.66 21.71
N LEU A 322 -21.55 -19.39 20.44
CA LEU A 322 -20.74 -18.65 19.51
C LEU A 322 -21.29 -17.23 19.30
N LEU A 323 -20.38 -16.25 19.34
CA LEU A 323 -20.68 -14.84 19.07
C LEU A 323 -19.98 -14.43 17.76
N VAL A 324 -20.72 -13.85 16.85
CA VAL A 324 -20.18 -13.40 15.54
C VAL A 324 -19.21 -12.25 15.73
N LEU A 325 -17.96 -12.44 15.34
CA LEU A 325 -16.89 -11.41 15.30
C LEU A 325 -16.82 -10.69 13.96
N GLY A 326 -17.17 -11.37 12.88
CA GLY A 326 -17.05 -10.80 11.54
C GLY A 326 -17.32 -11.84 10.47
N VAL A 327 -17.02 -11.45 9.24
CA VAL A 327 -17.24 -12.28 8.05
C VAL A 327 -15.99 -12.31 7.21
N PHE A 328 -15.58 -13.48 6.76
CA PHE A 328 -14.67 -13.66 5.63
C PHE A 328 -15.45 -13.77 4.33
N GLU A 329 -15.03 -13.05 3.33
CA GLU A 329 -15.53 -13.15 1.97
C GLU A 329 -14.40 -13.63 1.06
N LEU A 330 -14.65 -14.70 0.31
CA LEU A 330 -13.79 -15.13 -0.78
C LEU A 330 -14.31 -14.52 -2.09
N CYS A 331 -13.40 -14.07 -2.93
CA CYS A 331 -13.73 -13.49 -4.24
C CYS A 331 -14.51 -14.52 -5.07
N HIS A 332 -15.77 -14.52 -5.12
CA HIS A 332 -16.66 -15.34 -5.98
C HIS A 332 -17.61 -16.33 -5.33
N ALA A 333 -17.84 -16.36 -4.05
CA ALA A 333 -19.05 -16.98 -3.50
C ALA A 333 -18.99 -17.55 -2.08
N GLU A 334 -17.84 -17.71 -1.47
CA GLU A 334 -17.80 -18.38 -0.17
C GLU A 334 -17.70 -17.37 0.96
N THR A 335 -18.79 -17.17 1.68
CA THR A 335 -18.77 -16.39 2.92
C THR A 335 -18.55 -17.33 4.10
N GLY A 336 -17.55 -17.02 4.92
CA GLY A 336 -17.31 -17.68 6.19
C GLY A 336 -17.62 -16.74 7.36
N THR A 337 -18.39 -17.19 8.34
CA THR A 337 -18.66 -16.42 9.55
C THR A 337 -17.62 -16.73 10.61
N VAL A 338 -16.87 -15.71 11.04
CA VAL A 338 -15.89 -15.80 12.13
C VAL A 338 -16.60 -15.58 13.44
N CYS A 339 -16.49 -16.55 14.34
CA CYS A 339 -17.15 -16.52 15.64
C CYS A 339 -16.14 -16.67 16.77
N VAL A 340 -16.43 -16.11 17.93
CA VAL A 340 -15.72 -16.37 19.19
C VAL A 340 -16.60 -17.21 20.11
N HIS A 341 -16.04 -18.24 20.70
CA HIS A 341 -16.71 -19.02 21.73
C HIS A 341 -16.76 -18.21 23.04
N ARG A 342 -17.95 -17.99 23.55
CA ARG A 342 -18.19 -17.02 24.64
C ARG A 342 -17.43 -17.28 25.93
N THR A 343 -17.12 -18.55 26.25
CA THR A 343 -16.48 -18.95 27.50
C THR A 343 -15.00 -19.29 27.34
N THR A 344 -14.61 -19.91 26.21
CA THR A 344 -13.22 -20.31 25.98
C THR A 344 -12.39 -19.25 25.26
N GLY A 345 -13.04 -18.36 24.52
CA GLY A 345 -12.37 -17.37 23.67
C GLY A 345 -11.84 -17.93 22.35
N GLU A 346 -11.99 -19.23 22.10
CA GLU A 346 -11.57 -19.84 20.83
C GLU A 346 -12.28 -19.18 19.64
N ILE A 347 -11.53 -18.95 18.58
CA ILE A 347 -12.10 -18.51 17.30
C ILE A 347 -12.47 -19.70 16.46
N ARG A 348 -13.67 -19.65 15.92
CA ARG A 348 -14.22 -20.67 15.04
C ARG A 348 -14.68 -20.05 13.73
N LEU A 349 -14.52 -20.78 12.64
CA LEU A 349 -15.03 -20.40 11.34
C LEU A 349 -16.20 -21.33 10.97
N LEU A 350 -17.32 -20.69 10.66
CA LEU A 350 -18.49 -21.34 10.07
C LEU A 350 -18.43 -21.12 8.56
N HIS A 351 -18.26 -22.19 7.82
CA HIS A 351 -18.25 -22.14 6.35
C HIS A 351 -19.66 -22.34 5.81
N THR A 352 -20.07 -21.52 4.82
CA THR A 352 -21.45 -21.52 4.32
C THR A 352 -21.72 -22.64 3.30
N GLU A 353 -20.66 -23.13 2.64
CA GLU A 353 -20.74 -24.21 1.66
C GLU A 353 -19.81 -25.35 2.08
N GLY A 354 -20.30 -26.34 2.75
CA GLY A 354 -19.49 -27.46 3.18
C GLY A 354 -20.25 -28.57 3.83
N ASP A 355 -19.55 -29.57 4.33
CA ASP A 355 -20.06 -30.67 5.07
C ASP A 355 -20.95 -30.19 6.24
N THR A 356 -22.26 -30.33 6.08
CA THR A 356 -23.25 -29.97 7.10
C THR A 356 -23.12 -30.77 8.39
N THR A 357 -22.22 -31.76 8.44
CA THR A 357 -21.94 -32.56 9.63
C THR A 357 -21.00 -31.83 10.60
N HIS A 358 -20.19 -30.85 10.11
CA HIS A 358 -19.32 -30.02 10.92
C HIS A 358 -19.47 -28.55 10.53
N PRO A 359 -20.52 -27.88 10.98
CA PRO A 359 -20.86 -26.53 10.53
C PRO A 359 -19.82 -25.49 10.91
N HIS A 360 -18.97 -25.75 11.89
CA HIS A 360 -17.89 -24.88 12.30
C HIS A 360 -16.68 -25.67 12.76
N PHE A 361 -15.50 -25.14 12.50
CA PHE A 361 -14.23 -25.72 12.93
C PHE A 361 -13.38 -24.71 13.69
N PHE A 362 -12.37 -25.21 14.42
CA PHE A 362 -11.39 -24.38 15.09
C PHE A 362 -10.59 -23.59 14.06
N PHE A 363 -10.44 -22.27 14.30
CA PHE A 363 -9.78 -21.38 13.36
C PHE A 363 -8.55 -20.67 13.97
N SER A 364 -8.64 -20.27 15.26
CA SER A 364 -7.52 -19.76 16.03
C SER A 364 -7.81 -19.93 17.53
N ARG A 365 -6.76 -19.96 18.34
CA ARG A 365 -6.90 -20.18 19.78
C ARG A 365 -7.63 -19.06 20.52
N ASP A 366 -7.51 -17.81 20.05
CA ASP A 366 -8.16 -16.64 20.64
C ASP A 366 -8.18 -15.44 19.66
N ALA A 367 -8.87 -14.37 20.05
CA ALA A 367 -9.03 -13.18 19.23
C ALA A 367 -7.71 -12.41 19.01
N GLU A 368 -6.79 -12.45 19.98
CA GLU A 368 -5.47 -11.82 19.86
C GLU A 368 -4.64 -12.53 18.78
N THR A 369 -4.51 -13.86 18.86
CA THR A 369 -3.75 -14.65 17.89
C THR A 369 -4.34 -14.54 16.49
N PHE A 370 -5.67 -14.60 16.35
CA PHE A 370 -6.36 -14.35 15.09
C PHE A 370 -5.99 -12.99 14.51
N THR A 371 -5.98 -11.97 15.35
CA THR A 371 -5.65 -10.60 14.91
C THR A 371 -4.17 -10.44 14.59
N VAL A 372 -3.27 -11.10 15.34
CA VAL A 372 -1.83 -11.15 15.03
C VAL A 372 -1.61 -11.69 13.63
N PHE A 373 -2.30 -12.76 13.24
CA PHE A 373 -2.16 -13.33 11.90
C PHE A 373 -2.54 -12.31 10.81
N LEU A 374 -3.65 -11.62 10.97
CA LEU A 374 -4.09 -10.61 10.01
C LEU A 374 -3.19 -9.36 10.01
N GLU A 375 -2.79 -8.91 11.18
CA GLU A 375 -1.97 -7.70 11.33
C GLU A 375 -0.56 -7.91 10.80
N SER A 376 0.09 -9.00 11.16
CA SER A 376 1.44 -9.29 10.73
C SER A 376 1.49 -9.60 9.22
N LEU A 377 0.51 -10.35 8.70
CA LEU A 377 0.36 -10.54 7.26
C LEU A 377 0.23 -9.20 6.54
N ARG A 378 -0.58 -8.29 7.07
CA ARG A 378 -0.73 -6.95 6.52
C ARG A 378 0.57 -6.15 6.52
N ARG A 379 1.35 -6.23 7.60
CA ARG A 379 2.68 -5.60 7.68
C ARG A 379 3.63 -6.18 6.65
N TYR A 380 3.65 -7.49 6.50
CA TYR A 380 4.45 -8.16 5.48
C TYR A 380 4.13 -7.67 4.08
N MET A 381 2.85 -7.64 3.74
CA MET A 381 2.38 -7.14 2.46
C MET A 381 2.73 -5.66 2.25
N GLY A 382 2.61 -4.83 3.29
CA GLY A 382 2.96 -3.41 3.23
C GLY A 382 4.46 -3.15 3.14
N ALA A 383 5.27 -3.97 3.79
CA ALA A 383 6.72 -3.85 3.82
C ALA A 383 7.37 -4.33 2.51
N SER A 384 6.77 -5.30 1.83
CA SER A 384 7.32 -5.78 0.57
C SER A 384 7.30 -4.68 -0.49
N TRP A 385 8.46 -4.43 -1.03
CA TRP A 385 8.65 -3.59 -2.20
C TRP A 385 8.63 -4.42 -3.48
N ASP A 386 9.23 -5.62 -3.43
CA ASP A 386 9.33 -6.49 -4.58
C ASP A 386 7.95 -7.07 -4.91
N PRO A 387 7.37 -6.72 -6.06
CA PRO A 387 6.12 -7.31 -6.51
C PRO A 387 6.28 -8.78 -6.89
N TYR A 388 7.52 -9.23 -7.10
CA TYR A 388 7.86 -10.61 -7.44
C TYR A 388 8.92 -11.13 -6.47
N PRO A 389 8.58 -11.34 -5.17
CA PRO A 389 9.52 -11.98 -4.27
C PRO A 389 9.91 -13.32 -4.91
N GLU A 390 11.16 -13.46 -5.30
CA GLU A 390 11.66 -14.59 -6.11
C GLU A 390 11.46 -15.95 -5.43
N GLU A 391 11.05 -15.98 -4.18
CA GLU A 391 10.97 -17.23 -3.44
C GLU A 391 9.73 -17.30 -2.56
N ALA A 392 9.05 -18.42 -2.66
CA ALA A 392 8.09 -18.89 -1.66
C ALA A 392 8.66 -18.89 -0.21
N GLY A 393 9.95 -18.62 -0.03
CA GLY A 393 10.64 -18.59 1.24
C GLY A 393 9.98 -17.67 2.26
N ALA A 394 9.63 -16.45 1.87
CA ALA A 394 9.04 -15.49 2.80
C ALA A 394 7.67 -15.94 3.34
N ALA A 395 6.85 -16.58 2.52
CA ALA A 395 5.57 -17.12 2.96
C ALA A 395 5.75 -18.34 3.87
N TYR A 396 6.72 -19.21 3.57
CA TYR A 396 7.04 -20.36 4.42
C TYR A 396 7.60 -19.92 5.77
N ASP A 397 8.50 -18.96 5.80
CA ASP A 397 9.04 -18.43 7.06
C ASP A 397 7.95 -17.78 7.91
N TYR A 398 7.01 -17.11 7.26
CA TYR A 398 5.85 -16.53 7.91
C TYR A 398 4.92 -17.63 8.45
N GLU A 399 4.58 -18.63 7.64
CA GLU A 399 3.74 -19.77 8.04
C GLU A 399 4.38 -20.51 9.23
N PHE A 400 5.68 -20.73 9.20
CA PHE A 400 6.41 -21.38 10.29
C PHE A 400 6.27 -20.61 11.61
N ARG A 401 6.46 -19.29 11.58
CA ARG A 401 6.30 -18.44 12.77
C ARG A 401 4.85 -18.42 13.27
N MET A 402 3.88 -18.40 12.39
CA MET A 402 2.47 -18.46 12.77
C MET A 402 2.11 -19.83 13.36
N ALA A 403 2.72 -20.91 12.86
CA ALA A 403 2.56 -22.24 13.42
C ALA A 403 3.16 -22.37 14.84
N GLU A 404 4.22 -21.66 15.15
CA GLU A 404 4.72 -21.57 16.54
C GLU A 404 3.73 -20.85 17.47
N LEU A 405 3.02 -19.83 16.97
CA LEU A 405 2.03 -19.10 17.74
C LEU A 405 0.73 -19.89 17.95
N ASP A 406 0.25 -20.57 16.93
CA ASP A 406 -0.98 -21.40 17.01
C ASP A 406 -0.80 -22.73 16.25
N PRO A 407 -0.10 -23.70 16.87
CA PRO A 407 0.14 -24.99 16.22
C PRO A 407 -1.12 -25.75 15.83
N ARG A 408 -2.21 -25.54 16.57
CA ARG A 408 -3.48 -26.21 16.27
C ARG A 408 -4.19 -25.64 15.04
N ALA A 409 -4.08 -24.33 14.81
CA ALA A 409 -4.69 -23.70 13.65
C ALA A 409 -3.99 -24.08 12.33
N LEU A 410 -2.70 -24.43 12.41
CA LEU A 410 -1.84 -24.75 11.27
C LEU A 410 -1.38 -26.22 11.25
N ASP A 411 -2.03 -27.09 12.03
CA ASP A 411 -1.84 -28.54 11.94
C ASP A 411 -2.13 -29.05 10.53
N GLU A 412 -1.35 -30.04 10.07
CA GLU A 412 -1.47 -30.57 8.69
C GLU A 412 -2.88 -31.12 8.35
N GLU A 413 -3.59 -31.60 9.35
CA GLU A 413 -4.94 -32.15 9.19
C GLU A 413 -6.06 -31.15 9.53
N ALA A 414 -5.69 -29.92 9.99
CA ALA A 414 -6.67 -28.93 10.38
C ALA A 414 -7.33 -28.25 9.16
N PRO A 415 -8.68 -28.18 9.12
CA PRO A 415 -9.38 -27.44 8.04
C PRO A 415 -8.98 -25.97 7.96
N SER A 416 -8.59 -25.36 9.08
CA SER A 416 -8.10 -23.98 9.16
C SER A 416 -6.81 -23.76 8.39
N ARG A 417 -5.96 -24.77 8.25
CA ARG A 417 -4.67 -24.65 7.56
C ARG A 417 -4.84 -24.28 6.09
N GLU A 418 -5.80 -24.87 5.39
CA GLU A 418 -6.05 -24.55 3.98
C GLU A 418 -6.37 -23.07 3.80
N ILE A 419 -7.25 -22.53 4.65
CA ILE A 419 -7.65 -21.12 4.57
C ILE A 419 -6.49 -20.20 4.94
N TRP A 420 -5.77 -20.49 6.03
CA TRP A 420 -4.59 -19.73 6.40
C TRP A 420 -3.50 -19.82 5.35
N GLY A 421 -3.30 -20.99 4.73
CA GLY A 421 -2.36 -21.19 3.64
C GLY A 421 -2.68 -20.30 2.43
N HIS A 422 -3.95 -20.17 2.04
CA HIS A 422 -4.38 -19.23 1.00
C HIS A 422 -4.08 -17.78 1.37
N LEU A 423 -4.30 -17.40 2.62
CA LEU A 423 -3.96 -16.05 3.10
C LEU A 423 -2.46 -15.81 3.10
N PHE A 424 -1.66 -16.79 3.50
CA PHE A 424 -0.19 -16.66 3.53
C PHE A 424 0.41 -16.63 2.12
N ALA A 425 -0.21 -17.33 1.17
CA ALA A 425 0.21 -17.28 -0.23
C ALA A 425 0.14 -15.85 -0.81
N THR A 426 -0.69 -14.98 -0.25
CA THR A 426 -0.75 -13.58 -0.68
C THR A 426 0.58 -12.84 -0.52
N ILE A 427 1.46 -13.29 0.37
CA ILE A 427 2.80 -12.70 0.54
C ILE A 427 3.66 -12.96 -0.70
N THR A 428 3.57 -14.16 -1.29
CA THR A 428 4.32 -14.54 -2.49
C THR A 428 3.69 -14.08 -3.79
N GLU A 429 2.42 -13.70 -3.74
CA GLU A 429 1.63 -13.29 -4.90
C GLU A 429 1.40 -11.78 -4.94
N LEU A 430 2.27 -11.01 -4.28
CA LEU A 430 2.14 -9.55 -4.17
C LEU A 430 2.08 -8.85 -5.53
N GLY A 431 2.85 -9.34 -6.52
CA GLY A 431 2.83 -8.81 -7.87
C GLY A 431 1.53 -9.10 -8.62
N VAL A 432 0.88 -10.23 -8.30
CA VAL A 432 -0.38 -10.63 -8.93
C VAL A 432 -1.56 -9.91 -8.29
N TYR A 433 -1.52 -9.71 -6.97
CA TYR A 433 -2.63 -9.12 -6.20
C TYR A 433 -2.39 -7.68 -5.76
N GLY A 434 -1.27 -7.08 -6.15
CA GLY A 434 -1.04 -5.64 -6.03
C GLY A 434 -0.97 -5.10 -4.61
N TYR A 435 -0.10 -5.62 -3.83
CA TYR A 435 0.12 -5.15 -2.45
C TYR A 435 1.30 -4.19 -2.30
#